data_ab011e049c1e5299eb6deb054b869193
#
_entry.id   ab011e049c1e5299eb6deb054b869193
#
_cell.length_a   1.000
_cell.length_b   1.000
_cell.length_c   1.000
_cell.angle_alpha   90.00
_cell.angle_beta   90.00
_cell.angle_gamma   90.00
#
_symmetry.space_group_name_H-M   'P 1'
#
loop_
_entity.id
_entity.type
_entity.pdbx_description
1 polymer ?
#
loop_
_entity_poly.entity_id
_entity_poly.type
_entity_poly.pdbx_seq_one_letter_code
_entity_poly.pdbx_strand_id
1 'polypeptide(L)'
;SVTPAFLFASLLWPVLKLYLAKSKNLGLPPQKAFQQAAQSALSEQLHYTAIPKRFTLATREIWELQQKLEVRTKRNVDKVFNNSRFRAAYDFLLLREESGEDLKGLGQWWTDFQVSDSETKLKLITKVQKRRTKKNRSQRGHAPSQGRPH
;
A
#
# COMPACT_ATOMS: atom_id res chain seq x y z
N SER A 1 -14.50 15.55 -7.11
CA SER A 1 -15.16 14.72 -8.13
C SER A 1 -14.47 13.36 -8.22
N VAL A 2 -15.26 12.32 -8.28
CA VAL A 2 -14.75 10.94 -8.38
C VAL A 2 -14.35 10.67 -9.84
N THR A 3 -13.08 10.34 -10.05
CA THR A 3 -12.60 10.01 -11.40
C THR A 3 -12.98 8.57 -11.76
N PRO A 4 -13.11 8.23 -13.08
CA PRO A 4 -13.33 6.85 -13.49
C PRO A 4 -12.26 5.87 -12.97
N ALA A 5 -11.00 6.29 -12.95
CA ALA A 5 -9.91 5.47 -12.40
C ALA A 5 -10.12 5.12 -10.93
N PHE A 6 -10.59 6.08 -10.13
CA PHE A 6 -10.90 5.86 -8.72
C PHE A 6 -12.05 4.85 -8.55
N LEU A 7 -13.10 4.99 -9.37
CA LEU A 7 -14.22 4.05 -9.35
C LEU A 7 -13.76 2.63 -9.69
N PHE A 8 -12.97 2.46 -10.73
CA PHE A 8 -12.45 1.15 -11.11
C PHE A 8 -11.54 0.58 -10.02
N ALA A 9 -10.69 1.41 -9.42
CA ALA A 9 -9.85 0.97 -8.32
C ALA A 9 -10.69 0.46 -7.15
N SER A 10 -11.77 1.16 -6.81
CA SER A 10 -12.65 0.81 -5.70
C SER A 10 -13.44 -0.46 -6.00
N LEU A 11 -14.03 -0.57 -7.20
CA LEU A 11 -14.84 -1.72 -7.58
C LEU A 11 -14.03 -3.00 -7.76
N LEU A 12 -12.82 -2.89 -8.30
CA LEU A 12 -11.98 -4.04 -8.61
C LEU A 12 -11.01 -4.43 -7.49
N TRP A 13 -10.95 -3.64 -6.42
CA TRP A 13 -10.08 -3.94 -5.28
C TRP A 13 -10.34 -5.32 -4.66
N PRO A 14 -11.60 -5.73 -4.41
CA PRO A 14 -11.85 -7.07 -3.92
C PRO A 14 -11.36 -8.17 -4.87
N VAL A 15 -11.48 -7.96 -6.19
CA VAL A 15 -10.99 -8.90 -7.20
C VAL A 15 -9.45 -8.99 -7.15
N LEU A 16 -8.77 -7.84 -7.05
CA LEU A 16 -7.33 -7.77 -6.86
C LEU A 16 -6.89 -8.57 -5.64
N LYS A 17 -7.58 -8.41 -4.52
CA LYS A 17 -7.24 -9.13 -3.28
C LYS A 17 -7.37 -10.65 -3.43
N LEU A 18 -8.37 -11.12 -4.19
CA LEU A 18 -8.52 -12.53 -4.48
C LEU A 18 -7.34 -13.08 -5.29
N TYR A 19 -6.93 -12.38 -6.33
CA TYR A 19 -5.76 -12.79 -7.12
C TYR A 19 -4.48 -12.76 -6.29
N LEU A 20 -4.34 -11.75 -5.44
CA LEU A 20 -3.18 -11.62 -4.56
C LEU A 20 -3.11 -12.78 -3.56
N ALA A 21 -4.23 -13.18 -2.99
CA ALA A 21 -4.31 -14.31 -2.07
C ALA A 21 -3.92 -15.63 -2.77
N LYS A 22 -4.36 -15.83 -4.02
CA LYS A 22 -3.99 -17.00 -4.82
C LYS A 22 -2.49 -17.04 -5.14
N SER A 23 -1.85 -15.88 -5.33
CA SER A 23 -0.44 -15.80 -5.69
C SER A 23 0.52 -16.05 -4.51
N LYS A 24 0.05 -16.01 -3.28
CA LYS A 24 0.88 -16.26 -2.09
C LYS A 24 1.60 -17.60 -2.11
N ASN A 25 1.00 -18.61 -2.75
CA ASN A 25 1.58 -19.96 -2.81
C ASN A 25 2.61 -20.13 -3.93
N LEU A 26 2.85 -19.12 -4.75
CA LEU A 26 3.76 -19.18 -5.89
C LEU A 26 5.19 -18.77 -5.57
N GLY A 27 5.47 -18.33 -4.35
CA GLY A 27 6.82 -17.94 -3.93
C GLY A 27 7.36 -16.69 -4.60
N LEU A 28 6.50 -15.88 -5.22
CA LEU A 28 6.91 -14.65 -5.91
C LEU A 28 7.24 -13.53 -4.92
N PRO A 29 8.19 -12.64 -5.25
CA PRO A 29 8.40 -11.44 -4.47
C PRO A 29 7.10 -10.63 -4.36
N PRO A 30 6.83 -9.95 -3.22
CA PRO A 30 5.57 -9.23 -3.01
C PRO A 30 5.22 -8.24 -4.12
N GLN A 31 6.19 -7.51 -4.64
CA GLN A 31 5.96 -6.54 -5.71
C GLN A 31 5.52 -7.22 -7.01
N LYS A 32 6.17 -8.32 -7.37
CA LYS A 32 5.77 -9.10 -8.56
C LYS A 32 4.41 -9.73 -8.40
N ALA A 33 4.13 -10.29 -7.22
CA ALA A 33 2.82 -10.87 -6.92
C ALA A 33 1.71 -9.82 -7.07
N PHE A 34 1.94 -8.61 -6.57
CA PHE A 34 0.99 -7.52 -6.69
C PHE A 34 0.78 -7.08 -8.13
N GLN A 35 1.86 -6.94 -8.91
CA GLN A 35 1.78 -6.57 -10.33
C GLN A 35 1.01 -7.61 -11.14
N GLN A 36 1.24 -8.89 -10.90
CA GLN A 36 0.51 -9.96 -11.57
C GLN A 36 -0.97 -9.98 -11.19
N ALA A 37 -1.28 -9.78 -9.91
CA ALA A 37 -2.66 -9.71 -9.44
C ALA A 37 -3.41 -8.53 -10.07
N ALA A 38 -2.77 -7.37 -10.14
CA ALA A 38 -3.33 -6.19 -10.80
C ALA A 38 -3.59 -6.45 -12.29
N GLN A 39 -2.62 -7.05 -12.98
CA GLN A 39 -2.75 -7.42 -14.39
C GLN A 39 -3.91 -8.37 -14.61
N SER A 40 -4.05 -9.39 -13.78
CA SER A 40 -5.12 -10.38 -13.89
C SER A 40 -6.49 -9.77 -13.64
N ALA A 41 -6.63 -8.94 -12.60
CA ALA A 41 -7.89 -8.28 -12.28
C ALA A 41 -8.35 -7.36 -13.41
N LEU A 42 -7.44 -6.57 -13.98
CA LEU A 42 -7.77 -5.65 -15.07
C LEU A 42 -8.03 -6.38 -16.39
N SER A 43 -7.26 -7.43 -16.70
CA SER A 43 -7.45 -8.22 -17.92
C SER A 43 -8.80 -8.93 -17.95
N GLU A 44 -9.23 -9.47 -16.80
CA GLU A 44 -10.55 -10.09 -16.70
C GLU A 44 -11.66 -9.09 -16.99
N GLN A 45 -11.58 -7.89 -16.44
CA GLN A 45 -12.58 -6.84 -16.69
C GLN A 45 -12.57 -6.37 -18.15
N LEU A 46 -11.40 -6.28 -18.78
CA LEU A 46 -11.30 -5.87 -20.19
C LEU A 46 -12.02 -6.81 -21.15
N HIS A 47 -12.24 -8.08 -20.78
CA HIS A 47 -13.06 -9.00 -21.58
C HIS A 47 -14.53 -8.63 -21.60
N TYR A 48 -15.01 -7.95 -20.54
CA TYR A 48 -16.43 -7.63 -20.38
C TYR A 48 -16.73 -6.16 -20.64
N THR A 49 -15.72 -5.28 -20.60
CA THR A 49 -15.92 -3.84 -20.70
C THR A 49 -14.78 -3.20 -21.50
N ALA A 50 -15.13 -2.33 -22.45
CA ALA A 50 -14.13 -1.54 -23.18
C ALA A 50 -13.65 -0.36 -22.30
N ILE A 51 -12.65 -0.63 -21.44
CA ILE A 51 -12.08 0.40 -20.58
C ILE A 51 -10.88 1.05 -21.29
N PRO A 52 -10.85 2.38 -21.48
CA PRO A 52 -9.69 3.04 -22.07
C PRO A 52 -8.41 2.74 -21.30
N LYS A 53 -7.32 2.52 -22.02
CA LYS A 53 -6.02 2.15 -21.44
C LYS A 53 -5.52 3.16 -20.40
N ARG A 54 -5.79 4.45 -20.62
CA ARG A 54 -5.42 5.51 -19.66
C ARG A 54 -6.07 5.30 -18.28
N PHE A 55 -7.30 4.77 -18.24
CA PHE A 55 -7.99 4.50 -16.97
C PHE A 55 -7.43 3.28 -16.27
N THR A 56 -7.04 2.24 -17.01
CA THR A 56 -6.41 1.06 -16.41
C THR A 56 -5.03 1.38 -15.85
N LEU A 57 -4.25 2.23 -16.52
CA LEU A 57 -2.96 2.70 -16.01
C LEU A 57 -3.13 3.51 -14.72
N ALA A 58 -4.07 4.44 -14.71
CA ALA A 58 -4.34 5.26 -13.53
C ALA A 58 -4.85 4.42 -12.35
N THR A 59 -5.71 3.45 -12.61
CA THR A 59 -6.21 2.50 -11.62
C THR A 59 -5.05 1.71 -10.99
N ARG A 60 -4.15 1.20 -11.84
CA ARG A 60 -2.97 0.46 -11.40
C ARG A 60 -2.05 1.32 -10.53
N GLU A 61 -1.84 2.57 -10.91
CA GLU A 61 -1.01 3.50 -10.12
C GLU A 61 -1.60 3.75 -8.73
N ILE A 62 -2.92 3.92 -8.61
CA ILE A 62 -3.61 4.07 -7.32
C ILE A 62 -3.37 2.84 -6.44
N TRP A 63 -3.49 1.65 -7.01
CA TRP A 63 -3.26 0.39 -6.29
C TRP A 63 -1.79 0.22 -5.86
N GLU A 64 -0.84 0.49 -6.74
CA GLU A 64 0.59 0.38 -6.43
C GLU A 64 0.99 1.34 -5.31
N LEU A 65 0.40 2.54 -5.29
CA LEU A 65 0.64 3.50 -4.22
C LEU A 65 0.15 3.01 -2.86
N GLN A 66 -0.83 2.09 -2.80
CA GLN A 66 -1.27 1.53 -1.52
C GLN A 66 -0.12 0.83 -0.79
N GLN A 67 0.70 0.06 -1.49
CA GLN A 67 1.90 -0.55 -0.90
C GLN A 67 2.93 0.49 -0.48
N LYS A 68 3.14 1.50 -1.31
CA LYS A 68 4.12 2.56 -1.04
C LYS A 68 3.73 3.44 0.13
N LEU A 69 2.43 3.63 0.36
CA LEU A 69 1.94 4.40 1.51
C LEU A 69 2.32 3.75 2.85
N GLU A 70 2.53 2.44 2.88
CA GLU A 70 2.94 1.70 4.06
C GLU A 70 4.43 1.88 4.41
N VAL A 71 5.26 2.20 3.42
CA VAL A 71 6.71 2.32 3.59
C VAL A 71 7.04 3.78 3.91
N ARG A 72 7.18 4.08 5.19
CA ARG A 72 7.34 5.45 5.69
C ARG A 72 8.78 5.82 6.01
N THR A 73 9.70 5.51 5.08
CA THR A 73 11.05 6.08 5.09
C THR A 73 11.01 7.49 4.49
N LYS A 74 11.93 8.36 4.87
CA LYS A 74 11.95 9.74 4.35
C LYS A 74 11.94 9.77 2.83
N ARG A 75 12.80 8.96 2.20
CA ARG A 75 12.91 8.90 0.74
C ARG A 75 11.58 8.49 0.08
N ASN A 76 10.95 7.44 0.62
CA ASN A 76 9.70 6.94 0.05
C ASN A 76 8.53 7.89 0.31
N VAL A 77 8.46 8.47 1.51
CA VAL A 77 7.43 9.45 1.86
C VAL A 77 7.47 10.65 0.91
N ASP A 78 8.67 11.18 0.66
CA ASP A 78 8.84 12.31 -0.26
C ASP A 78 8.37 11.95 -1.68
N LYS A 79 8.71 10.77 -2.17
CA LYS A 79 8.27 10.29 -3.49
C LYS A 79 6.77 10.12 -3.58
N VAL A 80 6.17 9.51 -2.57
CA VAL A 80 4.73 9.24 -2.54
C VAL A 80 3.95 10.55 -2.43
N PHE A 81 4.37 11.43 -1.53
CA PHE A 81 3.68 12.70 -1.31
C PHE A 81 3.72 13.61 -2.54
N ASN A 82 4.81 13.57 -3.30
CA ASN A 82 4.98 14.36 -4.52
C ASN A 82 4.43 13.68 -5.79
N ASN A 83 3.90 12.48 -5.66
CA ASN A 83 3.28 11.77 -6.78
C ASN A 83 1.96 12.45 -7.17
N SER A 84 1.75 12.66 -8.46
CA SER A 84 0.53 13.30 -8.98
C SER A 84 -0.76 12.54 -8.60
N ARG A 85 -0.66 11.26 -8.32
CA ARG A 85 -1.77 10.40 -7.91
C ARG A 85 -1.91 10.26 -6.39
N PHE A 86 -1.11 10.99 -5.62
CA PHE A 86 -1.14 10.88 -4.15
C PHE A 86 -2.54 11.13 -3.59
N ARG A 87 -3.21 12.19 -4.04
CA ARG A 87 -4.53 12.53 -3.51
C ARG A 87 -5.53 11.41 -3.73
N ALA A 88 -5.57 10.85 -4.93
CA ALA A 88 -6.46 9.73 -5.25
C ALA A 88 -6.10 8.48 -4.43
N ALA A 89 -4.81 8.20 -4.28
CA ALA A 89 -4.34 7.06 -3.48
C ALA A 89 -4.68 7.22 -1.99
N TYR A 90 -4.54 8.43 -1.46
CA TYR A 90 -4.91 8.76 -0.09
C TYR A 90 -6.42 8.60 0.14
N ASP A 91 -7.24 9.15 -0.74
CA ASP A 91 -8.69 9.01 -0.64
C ASP A 91 -9.10 7.54 -0.70
N PHE A 92 -8.43 6.75 -1.54
CA PHE A 92 -8.66 5.30 -1.64
C PHE A 92 -8.24 4.57 -0.35
N LEU A 93 -7.13 4.97 0.26
CA LEU A 93 -6.68 4.42 1.55
C LEU A 93 -7.75 4.62 2.64
N LEU A 94 -8.32 5.82 2.71
CA LEU A 94 -9.38 6.11 3.68
C LEU A 94 -10.63 5.26 3.42
N LEU A 95 -10.97 5.05 2.15
CA LEU A 95 -12.09 4.19 1.77
C LEU A 95 -11.87 2.75 2.21
N ARG A 96 -10.65 2.23 2.08
CA ARG A 96 -10.29 0.90 2.57
C ARG A 96 -10.52 0.76 4.07
N GLU A 97 -10.11 1.77 4.84
CA GLU A 97 -10.32 1.78 6.29
C GLU A 97 -11.80 1.85 6.66
N GLU A 98 -12.57 2.70 5.98
CA GLU A 98 -14.03 2.76 6.17
C GLU A 98 -14.71 1.43 5.86
N SER A 99 -14.18 0.68 4.90
CA SER A 99 -14.72 -0.63 4.52
C SER A 99 -14.32 -1.75 5.48
N GLY A 100 -13.55 -1.45 6.51
CA GLY A 100 -13.21 -2.38 7.57
C GLY A 100 -11.80 -2.97 7.52
N GLU A 101 -10.92 -2.55 6.61
CA GLU A 101 -9.54 -3.00 6.61
C GLU A 101 -8.78 -2.36 7.78
N ASP A 102 -8.06 -3.18 8.53
CA ASP A 102 -7.19 -2.71 9.61
C ASP A 102 -5.82 -2.36 9.05
N LEU A 103 -5.58 -1.07 8.84
CA LEU A 103 -4.32 -0.56 8.29
C LEU A 103 -3.44 0.08 9.36
N LYS A 104 -3.69 -0.24 10.63
CA LYS A 104 -2.84 0.18 11.76
C LYS A 104 -2.69 1.70 11.90
N GLY A 105 -3.74 2.44 11.61
CA GLY A 105 -3.74 3.90 11.73
C GLY A 105 -3.04 4.63 10.58
N LEU A 106 -2.79 3.95 9.47
CA LEU A 106 -2.06 4.52 8.34
C LEU A 106 -2.77 5.74 7.74
N GLY A 107 -4.10 5.69 7.62
CA GLY A 107 -4.89 6.80 7.10
C GLY A 107 -4.75 8.05 7.96
N GLN A 108 -4.80 7.90 9.29
CA GLN A 108 -4.62 9.01 10.22
C GLN A 108 -3.20 9.58 10.13
N TRP A 109 -2.18 8.71 10.01
CA TRP A 109 -0.80 9.16 9.86
C TRP A 109 -0.64 10.08 8.63
N TRP A 110 -1.18 9.67 7.48
CA TRP A 110 -1.09 10.47 6.27
C TRP A 110 -1.95 11.73 6.34
N THR A 111 -3.07 11.69 7.04
CA THR A 111 -3.89 12.87 7.32
C THR A 111 -3.09 13.91 8.10
N ASP A 112 -2.46 13.48 9.18
CA ASP A 112 -1.63 14.35 10.03
C ASP A 112 -0.41 14.88 9.27
N PHE A 113 0.23 14.01 8.46
CA PHE A 113 1.39 14.39 7.68
C PHE A 113 1.09 15.55 6.72
N GLN A 114 -0.04 15.50 6.03
CA GLN A 114 -0.41 16.51 5.03
C GLN A 114 -0.56 17.91 5.63
N VAL A 115 -1.04 18.02 6.86
CA VAL A 115 -1.31 19.30 7.51
C VAL A 115 -0.15 19.77 8.40
N SER A 116 0.91 19.00 8.50
CA SER A 116 2.06 19.32 9.33
C SER A 116 3.07 20.21 8.62
N ASP A 117 3.82 21.01 9.39
CA ASP A 117 4.97 21.74 8.87
C ASP A 117 6.16 20.80 8.63
N SER A 118 7.23 21.31 8.03
CA SER A 118 8.41 20.52 7.67
C SER A 118 9.06 19.84 8.87
N GLU A 119 9.14 20.53 10.01
CA GLU A 119 9.72 19.98 11.23
C GLU A 119 8.88 18.83 11.80
N THR A 120 7.57 19.01 11.88
CA THR A 120 6.64 18.01 12.37
C THR A 120 6.60 16.80 11.44
N LYS A 121 6.67 17.00 10.11
CA LYS A 121 6.76 15.92 9.12
C LYS A 121 7.97 15.03 9.37
N LEU A 122 9.14 15.62 9.64
CA LEU A 122 10.34 14.86 9.97
C LEU A 122 10.18 14.08 11.27
N LYS A 123 9.56 14.67 12.28
CA LYS A 123 9.28 13.98 13.55
C LYS A 123 8.36 12.78 13.36
N LEU A 124 7.32 12.91 12.54
CA LEU A 124 6.40 11.81 12.22
C LEU A 124 7.14 10.64 11.56
N ILE A 125 8.00 10.93 10.60
CA ILE A 125 8.79 9.89 9.92
C ILE A 125 9.76 9.23 10.90
N THR A 126 10.49 10.02 11.68
CA THR A 126 11.46 9.53 12.66
C THR A 126 10.80 8.62 13.70
N LYS A 127 9.62 8.97 14.17
CA LYS A 127 8.87 8.19 15.16
C LYS A 127 8.53 6.79 14.63
N VAL A 128 8.12 6.70 13.36
CA VAL A 128 7.84 5.41 12.70
C VAL A 128 9.11 4.56 12.61
N GLN A 129 10.23 5.15 12.21
CA GLN A 129 11.51 4.45 12.08
C GLN A 129 12.02 3.92 13.43
N LYS A 130 11.89 4.71 14.50
CA LYS A 130 12.25 4.29 15.85
C LYS A 130 11.42 3.10 16.32
N ARG A 131 10.11 3.10 16.08
CA ARG A 131 9.22 2.00 16.43
C ARG A 131 9.61 0.72 15.70
N ARG A 132 9.93 0.83 14.41
CA ARG A 132 10.36 -0.30 13.58
C ARG A 132 11.66 -0.89 14.08
N THR A 133 12.64 -0.07 14.42
CA THR A 133 13.93 -0.51 14.96
C THR A 133 13.76 -1.21 16.30
N LYS A 134 12.94 -0.64 17.20
CA LYS A 134 12.65 -1.22 18.52
C LYS A 134 11.97 -2.60 18.38
N LYS A 135 11.00 -2.72 17.47
CA LYS A 135 10.30 -3.98 17.20
C LYS A 135 11.27 -5.04 16.67
N ASN A 136 12.15 -4.69 15.75
CA ASN A 136 13.14 -5.60 15.20
C ASN A 136 14.14 -6.07 16.25
N ARG A 137 14.60 -5.19 17.14
CA ARG A 137 15.46 -5.55 18.27
C ARG A 137 14.77 -6.51 19.24
N SER A 138 13.51 -6.27 19.56
CA SER A 138 12.71 -7.14 20.44
C SER A 138 12.56 -8.53 19.83
N GLN A 139 12.28 -8.63 18.53
CA GLN A 139 12.16 -9.93 17.85
C GLN A 139 13.49 -10.68 17.78
N ARG A 140 14.62 -9.99 17.60
CA ARG A 140 15.96 -10.61 17.63
C ARG A 140 16.34 -11.10 19.02
N GLY A 141 15.92 -10.37 20.08
CA GLY A 141 16.17 -10.76 21.47
C GLY A 141 15.36 -11.97 21.93
N HIS A 142 14.31 -12.34 21.20
CA HIS A 142 13.44 -13.50 21.50
C HIS A 142 13.71 -14.71 20.59
N ALA A 143 14.78 -14.67 19.76
CA ALA A 143 15.19 -15.86 19.03
C ALA A 143 15.53 -16.96 20.05
N PRO A 144 14.86 -18.14 20.01
CA PRO A 144 15.21 -19.20 20.93
C PRO A 144 16.68 -19.56 20.71
N SER A 145 17.43 -19.52 21.79
CA SER A 145 18.77 -20.10 21.75
C SER A 145 18.58 -21.58 21.43
N GLN A 146 18.87 -21.96 20.20
CA GLN A 146 18.98 -23.36 19.85
C GLN A 146 20.17 -23.88 20.63
N GLY A 147 19.89 -24.61 21.74
CA GLY A 147 20.90 -25.32 22.43
C GLY A 147 21.66 -26.16 21.41
N ARG A 148 22.94 -25.92 21.26
CA ARG A 148 23.76 -26.78 20.42
C ARG A 148 23.65 -28.19 20.99
N PRO A 149 23.27 -29.20 20.20
CA PRO A 149 23.34 -30.56 20.64
C PRO A 149 24.82 -30.87 20.91
N HIS A 150 25.08 -31.29 22.12
CA HIS A 150 26.39 -31.83 22.46
C HIS A 150 26.61 -33.13 21.73
#